data_1aae28d4518af5b78e94d72938bbfbc2
#
_entry.id   1aae28d4518af5b78e94d72938bbfbc2
#
_cell.length_a   1.000
_cell.length_b   1.000
_cell.length_c   1.000
_cell.angle_alpha   90.00
_cell.angle_beta   90.00
_cell.angle_gamma   90.00
#
_symmetry.space_group_name_H-M   'P 1'
#
loop_
_entity.id
_entity.type
_entity.pdbx_description
1 polymer ?
#
loop_
_entity_poly.entity_id
_entity_poly.type
_entity_poly.pdbx_seq_one_letter_code
_entity_poly.pdbx_strand_id
1 'polypeptide(L)'
;MRYELKRKVLQHILLDSGILLISVIGLMLTEGENIACAFLGLMAAGFLVNEIMRSKDPKLTFDENGFYIGETRYSYKQIEKITTRRDRYVTHMKIIVDGEAVYKFDTSYENANEFIKQLTLSGVEHNLFGR
;
A
#
# COMPACT_ATOMS: atom_id res chain seq x y z
N MET A 1 -15.22 -2.68 -17.53
CA MET A 1 -15.22 -1.75 -16.39
C MET A 1 -13.84 -1.76 -15.73
N ARG A 2 -13.27 -0.59 -15.57
CA ARG A 2 -11.91 -0.46 -15.03
C ARG A 2 -11.94 -0.13 -13.54
N TYR A 3 -11.17 -0.83 -12.74
CA TYR A 3 -11.04 -0.61 -11.31
C TYR A 3 -9.63 -0.09 -10.99
N GLU A 4 -9.54 0.74 -9.98
CA GLU A 4 -8.25 1.21 -9.48
C GLU A 4 -7.92 0.47 -8.18
N LEU A 5 -6.71 -0.09 -8.12
CA LEU A 5 -6.18 -0.69 -6.90
C LEU A 5 -5.60 0.43 -6.04
N LYS A 6 -6.35 0.85 -5.04
CA LYS A 6 -6.08 2.09 -4.32
C LYS A 6 -5.71 1.82 -2.87
N ARG A 7 -4.57 2.36 -2.47
CA ARG A 7 -4.13 2.32 -1.09
C ARG A 7 -4.94 3.31 -0.25
N LYS A 8 -5.26 2.92 0.98
CA LYS A 8 -6.03 3.77 1.89
C LYS A 8 -5.13 4.81 2.55
N VAL A 9 -4.57 5.70 1.74
CA VAL A 9 -3.59 6.70 2.18
C VAL A 9 -4.21 7.74 3.11
N LEU A 10 -5.43 8.17 2.83
CA LEU A 10 -6.07 9.25 3.58
C LEU A 10 -6.21 8.91 5.07
N GLN A 11 -6.59 7.68 5.40
CA GLN A 11 -6.73 7.26 6.79
C GLN A 11 -5.39 7.32 7.53
N HIS A 12 -4.31 6.89 6.88
CA HIS A 12 -2.97 6.95 7.47
C HIS A 12 -2.49 8.38 7.66
N ILE A 13 -2.72 9.24 6.70
CA ILE A 13 -2.36 10.66 6.78
C ILE A 13 -3.11 11.35 7.92
N LEU A 14 -4.41 11.09 8.04
CA LEU A 14 -5.22 11.67 9.11
C LEU A 14 -4.75 11.20 10.49
N LEU A 15 -4.44 9.91 10.63
CA LEU A 15 -3.97 9.35 11.90
C LEU A 15 -2.61 9.95 12.28
N ASP A 16 -1.66 9.97 11.36
CA ASP A 16 -0.32 10.50 11.61
C ASP A 16 -0.34 11.99 11.91
N SER A 17 -1.19 12.74 11.20
CA SER A 17 -1.37 14.18 11.45
C SER A 17 -1.96 14.44 12.83
N GLY A 18 -2.93 13.62 13.26
CA GLY A 18 -3.51 13.71 14.60
C GLY A 18 -2.49 13.45 15.70
N ILE A 19 -1.69 12.41 15.55
CA ILE A 19 -0.62 12.07 16.50
C ILE A 19 0.41 13.20 16.57
N LEU A 20 0.81 13.74 15.42
CA LEU A 20 1.76 14.85 15.36
C LEU A 20 1.22 16.09 16.08
N LEU A 21 -0.05 16.43 15.85
CA LEU A 21 -0.68 17.58 16.50
C LEU A 21 -0.72 17.41 18.03
N ILE A 22 -1.11 16.23 18.51
CA ILE A 22 -1.14 15.93 19.93
C ILE A 22 0.25 16.03 20.53
N SER A 23 1.27 15.56 19.83
CA SER A 23 2.66 15.62 20.27
C SER A 23 3.15 17.07 20.38
N VAL A 24 2.83 17.92 19.43
CA VAL A 24 3.18 19.35 19.46
C VAL A 24 2.48 20.04 20.62
N ILE A 25 1.20 19.79 20.82
CA ILE A 25 0.45 20.37 21.95
C ILE A 25 1.06 19.93 23.28
N GLY A 26 1.40 18.65 23.43
CA GLY A 26 2.04 18.12 24.63
C GLY A 26 3.38 18.80 24.91
N LEU A 27 4.19 19.01 23.88
CA LEU A 27 5.46 19.72 24.02
C LEU A 27 5.25 21.18 24.45
N MET A 28 4.26 21.84 23.90
CA MET A 28 3.95 23.23 24.26
C MET A 28 3.49 23.35 25.72
N LEU A 29 2.64 22.42 26.18
CA LEU A 29 2.14 22.42 27.56
C LEU A 29 3.23 22.09 28.57
N THR A 30 4.28 21.37 28.19
CA THR A 30 5.39 20.99 29.05
C THR A 30 6.65 21.80 28.79
N GLU A 31 6.53 22.89 28.05
CA GLU A 31 7.65 23.79 27.71
C GLU A 31 8.84 23.09 27.07
N GLY A 32 8.53 22.02 26.28
CA GLY A 32 9.55 21.26 25.57
C GLY A 32 10.29 20.22 26.40
N GLU A 33 9.91 20.02 27.65
CA GLU A 33 10.59 19.08 28.54
C GLU A 33 10.16 17.62 28.37
N ASN A 34 9.07 17.37 27.66
CA ASN A 34 8.55 16.00 27.48
C ASN A 34 9.23 15.30 26.31
N ILE A 35 10.26 14.51 26.62
CA ILE A 35 11.02 13.75 25.62
C ILE A 35 10.13 12.74 24.90
N ALA A 36 9.17 12.12 25.60
CA ALA A 36 8.26 11.16 24.99
C ALA A 36 7.41 11.81 23.89
N CYS A 37 6.91 13.02 24.12
CA CYS A 37 6.16 13.77 23.10
C CYS A 37 7.05 14.15 21.92
N ALA A 38 8.31 14.53 22.16
CA ALA A 38 9.25 14.83 21.08
C ALA A 38 9.51 13.60 20.20
N PHE A 39 9.72 12.45 20.82
CA PHE A 39 9.93 11.19 20.11
C PHE A 39 8.71 10.80 19.30
N LEU A 40 7.53 10.85 19.89
CA LEU A 40 6.28 10.52 19.20
C LEU A 40 6.03 11.43 18.01
N GLY A 41 6.31 12.73 18.16
CA GLY A 41 6.18 13.70 17.09
C GLY A 41 7.14 13.43 15.93
N LEU A 42 8.40 13.09 16.23
CA LEU A 42 9.37 12.74 15.20
C LEU A 42 8.97 11.48 14.45
N MET A 43 8.47 10.45 15.14
CA MET A 43 7.99 9.23 14.50
C MET A 43 6.79 9.51 13.59
N ALA A 44 5.82 10.27 14.08
CA ALA A 44 4.63 10.62 13.31
C ALA A 44 4.99 11.44 12.06
N ALA A 45 5.92 12.38 12.19
CA ALA A 45 6.39 13.17 11.06
C ALA A 45 7.08 12.28 10.02
N GLY A 46 7.91 11.34 10.46
CA GLY A 46 8.58 10.39 9.56
C GLY A 46 7.58 9.52 8.80
N PHE A 47 6.58 8.97 9.48
CA PHE A 47 5.54 8.18 8.83
C PHE A 47 4.71 9.02 7.86
N LEU A 48 4.38 10.24 8.24
CA LEU A 48 3.62 11.15 7.38
C LEU A 48 4.36 11.48 6.09
N VAL A 49 5.65 11.79 6.17
CA VAL A 49 6.49 12.04 5.00
C VAL A 49 6.54 10.80 4.11
N ASN A 50 6.73 9.63 4.70
CA ASN A 50 6.75 8.37 3.96
C ASN A 50 5.42 8.13 3.21
N GLU A 51 4.28 8.38 3.86
CA GLU A 51 2.96 8.23 3.22
C GLU A 51 2.78 9.22 2.05
N ILE A 52 3.19 10.47 2.22
CA ILE A 52 3.10 11.46 1.17
C ILE A 52 3.96 11.04 -0.03
N MET A 53 5.18 10.56 0.21
CA MET A 53 6.06 10.09 -0.86
C MET A 53 5.48 8.87 -1.57
N ARG A 54 4.92 7.93 -0.83
CA ARG A 54 4.29 6.74 -1.42
C ARG A 54 3.03 7.06 -2.21
N SER A 55 2.33 8.14 -1.90
CA SER A 55 1.15 8.55 -2.66
C SER A 55 1.49 9.01 -4.08
N LYS A 56 2.74 9.28 -4.36
CA LYS A 56 3.23 9.67 -5.70
C LYS A 56 3.61 8.46 -6.57
N ASP A 57 3.62 7.26 -6.01
CA ASP A 57 3.94 6.06 -6.77
C ASP A 57 2.89 5.83 -7.85
N PRO A 58 3.27 5.20 -8.99
CA PRO A 58 2.32 4.88 -10.04
C PRO A 58 1.15 4.05 -9.50
N LYS A 59 -0.05 4.37 -9.94
CA LYS A 59 -1.25 3.65 -9.53
C LYS A 59 -1.49 2.49 -10.46
N LEU A 60 -2.03 1.39 -9.92
CA LEU A 60 -2.44 0.24 -10.70
C LEU A 60 -3.93 0.32 -10.97
N THR A 61 -4.30 0.28 -12.26
CA THR A 61 -5.70 0.13 -12.68
C THR A 61 -5.82 -1.19 -13.43
N PHE A 62 -6.96 -1.85 -13.30
CA PHE A 62 -7.17 -3.15 -13.93
C PHE A 62 -8.57 -3.30 -14.48
N ASP A 63 -8.69 -4.18 -15.48
CA ASP A 63 -9.96 -4.59 -16.06
C ASP A 63 -9.91 -6.08 -16.40
N GLU A 64 -10.87 -6.56 -17.17
CA GLU A 64 -10.95 -7.96 -17.56
C GLU A 64 -9.81 -8.40 -18.49
N ASN A 65 -9.20 -7.47 -19.21
CA ASN A 65 -8.18 -7.75 -20.23
C ASN A 65 -6.75 -7.62 -19.72
N GLY A 66 -6.53 -6.88 -18.68
CA GLY A 66 -5.19 -6.66 -18.16
C GLY A 66 -5.15 -5.57 -17.10
N PHE A 67 -3.95 -5.08 -16.87
CA PHE A 67 -3.78 -4.02 -15.88
C PHE A 67 -2.73 -3.01 -16.36
N TYR A 68 -2.80 -1.81 -15.77
CA TYR A 68 -1.89 -0.71 -16.06
C TYR A 68 -1.21 -0.28 -14.77
N ILE A 69 0.11 -0.10 -14.83
CA ILE A 69 0.86 0.52 -13.73
C ILE A 69 1.37 1.85 -14.28
N GLY A 70 0.74 2.96 -13.82
CA GLY A 70 0.93 4.25 -14.44
C GLY A 70 0.44 4.21 -15.89
N GLU A 71 1.32 4.42 -16.85
CA GLU A 71 1.01 4.38 -18.27
C GLU A 71 1.37 3.04 -18.94
N THR A 72 2.05 2.16 -18.23
CA THR A 72 2.52 0.89 -18.79
C THR A 72 1.42 -0.16 -18.71
N ARG A 73 1.11 -0.75 -19.86
CA ARG A 73 0.10 -1.80 -19.95
C ARG A 73 0.74 -3.18 -19.80
N TYR A 74 0.06 -4.04 -19.03
CA TYR A 74 0.42 -5.44 -18.89
C TYR A 74 -0.80 -6.31 -19.15
N SER A 75 -0.59 -7.46 -19.79
CA SER A 75 -1.63 -8.50 -19.81
C SER A 75 -1.43 -9.45 -18.65
N TYR A 76 -2.49 -10.13 -18.23
CA TYR A 76 -2.38 -11.11 -17.14
C TYR A 76 -1.43 -12.26 -17.47
N LYS A 77 -1.28 -12.57 -18.77
CA LYS A 77 -0.38 -13.62 -19.21
C LYS A 77 1.10 -13.27 -19.06
N GLN A 78 1.43 -12.00 -18.91
CA GLN A 78 2.80 -11.55 -18.70
C GLN A 78 3.27 -11.75 -17.27
N ILE A 79 2.36 -12.00 -16.35
CA ILE A 79 2.72 -12.24 -14.95
C ILE A 79 3.42 -13.58 -14.83
N GLU A 80 4.66 -13.56 -14.41
CA GLU A 80 5.46 -14.77 -14.18
C GLU A 80 4.96 -15.50 -12.93
N LYS A 81 4.80 -14.75 -11.85
CA LYS A 81 4.29 -15.26 -10.57
C LYS A 81 3.85 -14.12 -9.67
N ILE A 82 3.09 -14.46 -8.65
CA ILE A 82 2.75 -13.52 -7.57
C ILE A 82 3.27 -14.14 -6.28
N THR A 83 4.22 -13.46 -5.64
CA THR A 83 4.71 -13.88 -4.34
C THR A 83 3.79 -13.33 -3.26
N THR A 84 3.51 -14.15 -2.27
CA THR A 84 2.64 -13.76 -1.16
C THR A 84 3.38 -13.91 0.15
N ARG A 85 3.11 -12.99 1.07
CA ARG A 85 3.59 -13.09 2.45
C ARG A 85 2.43 -12.80 3.38
N ARG A 86 2.08 -13.78 4.17
CA ARG A 86 0.99 -13.65 5.12
C ARG A 86 1.45 -12.92 6.37
N ASP A 87 0.74 -11.86 6.70
CA ASP A 87 0.92 -11.14 7.95
C ASP A 87 -0.32 -11.37 8.82
N ARG A 88 -0.31 -10.83 10.04
CA ARG A 88 -1.37 -11.03 11.02
C ARG A 88 -2.73 -10.51 10.54
N TYR A 89 -2.73 -9.41 9.80
CA TYR A 89 -3.97 -8.74 9.38
C TYR A 89 -4.19 -8.72 7.89
N VAL A 90 -3.14 -8.79 7.11
CA VAL A 90 -3.20 -8.67 5.65
C VAL A 90 -2.25 -9.66 5.00
N THR A 91 -2.52 -9.96 3.73
CA THR A 91 -1.59 -10.72 2.90
C THR A 91 -0.91 -9.75 1.94
N HIS A 92 0.42 -9.66 2.04
CA HIS A 92 1.21 -8.83 1.13
C HIS A 92 1.45 -9.59 -0.17
N MET A 93 1.26 -8.93 -1.28
CA MET A 93 1.39 -9.54 -2.60
C MET A 93 2.34 -8.71 -3.47
N LYS A 94 3.12 -9.40 -4.28
CA LYS A 94 4.09 -8.80 -5.17
C LYS A 94 3.96 -9.42 -6.55
N ILE A 95 3.73 -8.60 -7.56
CA ILE A 95 3.59 -9.04 -8.94
C ILE A 95 4.96 -9.08 -9.59
N ILE A 96 5.36 -10.25 -10.10
CA ILE A 96 6.63 -10.46 -10.77
C ILE A 96 6.40 -10.62 -12.26
N VAL A 97 7.05 -9.78 -13.06
CA VAL A 97 7.05 -9.85 -14.52
C VAL A 97 8.50 -9.84 -14.97
N ASP A 98 8.88 -10.85 -15.77
CA ASP A 98 10.25 -11.00 -16.30
C ASP A 98 11.33 -10.95 -15.20
N GLY A 99 11.04 -11.57 -14.07
CA GLY A 99 11.98 -11.63 -12.95
C GLY A 99 12.04 -10.39 -12.07
N GLU A 100 11.28 -9.35 -12.40
CA GLU A 100 11.26 -8.10 -11.64
C GLU A 100 9.93 -7.87 -10.96
N ALA A 101 9.98 -7.34 -9.74
CA ALA A 101 8.79 -6.92 -9.02
C ALA A 101 8.29 -5.59 -9.59
N VAL A 102 7.16 -5.63 -10.30
CA VAL A 102 6.60 -4.43 -10.94
C VAL A 102 5.61 -3.69 -10.06
N TYR A 103 5.00 -4.39 -9.09
CA TYR A 103 4.03 -3.78 -8.18
C TYR A 103 3.91 -4.57 -6.90
N LYS A 104 3.64 -3.86 -5.79
CA LYS A 104 3.40 -4.45 -4.47
C LYS A 104 2.09 -3.90 -3.93
N PHE A 105 1.27 -4.77 -3.39
CA PHE A 105 0.03 -4.37 -2.73
C PHE A 105 -0.30 -5.38 -1.63
N ASP A 106 -1.31 -5.07 -0.83
CA ASP A 106 -1.82 -6.00 0.16
C ASP A 106 -3.35 -6.05 0.11
N THR A 107 -3.94 -6.97 0.87
CA THR A 107 -5.39 -7.20 0.83
C THR A 107 -6.21 -6.07 1.45
N SER A 108 -5.56 -5.08 2.08
CA SER A 108 -6.24 -3.91 2.61
C SER A 108 -6.50 -2.83 1.56
N TYR A 109 -5.88 -2.92 0.40
CA TYR A 109 -6.09 -1.96 -0.68
C TYR A 109 -7.54 -2.01 -1.17
N GLU A 110 -8.07 -0.85 -1.54
CA GLU A 110 -9.39 -0.77 -2.15
C GLU A 110 -9.39 -1.54 -3.48
N ASN A 111 -10.41 -2.37 -3.70
CA ASN A 111 -10.53 -3.25 -4.87
C ASN A 111 -9.51 -4.39 -4.94
N ALA A 112 -8.77 -4.67 -3.88
CA ALA A 112 -7.82 -5.78 -3.88
C ALA A 112 -8.49 -7.12 -4.14
N ASN A 113 -9.66 -7.36 -3.56
CA ASN A 113 -10.41 -8.60 -3.77
C ASN A 113 -10.87 -8.77 -5.22
N GLU A 114 -11.29 -7.69 -5.86
CA GLU A 114 -11.67 -7.72 -7.28
C GLU A 114 -10.46 -8.00 -8.17
N PHE A 115 -9.30 -7.43 -7.85
CA PHE A 115 -8.08 -7.70 -8.58
C PHE A 115 -7.66 -9.16 -8.46
N ILE A 116 -7.71 -9.72 -7.26
CA ILE A 116 -7.40 -11.13 -7.01
C ILE A 116 -8.35 -12.03 -7.79
N LYS A 117 -9.64 -11.68 -7.84
CA LYS A 117 -10.63 -12.39 -8.62
C LYS A 117 -10.30 -12.41 -10.10
N GLN A 118 -9.89 -11.27 -10.66
CA GLN A 118 -9.49 -11.18 -12.06
C GLN A 118 -8.23 -12.01 -12.33
N LEU A 119 -7.27 -12.00 -11.43
CA LEU A 119 -6.08 -12.83 -11.53
C LEU A 119 -6.44 -14.32 -11.57
N THR A 120 -7.34 -14.74 -10.70
CA THR A 120 -7.80 -16.13 -10.65
C THR A 120 -8.53 -16.53 -11.92
N LEU A 121 -9.43 -15.68 -12.41
CA LEU A 121 -10.18 -15.92 -13.64
C LEU A 121 -9.28 -16.00 -14.87
N SER A 122 -8.17 -15.30 -14.85
CA SER A 122 -7.20 -15.28 -15.94
C SER A 122 -6.21 -16.45 -15.89
N GLY A 123 -6.33 -17.33 -14.89
CA GLY A 123 -5.45 -18.48 -14.75
C GLY A 123 -4.07 -18.18 -14.20
N VAL A 124 -3.88 -17.02 -13.58
CA VAL A 124 -2.60 -16.67 -12.98
C VAL A 124 -2.40 -17.50 -11.71
N GLU A 125 -1.29 -18.22 -11.64
CA GLU A 125 -0.94 -18.96 -10.45
C GLU A 125 -0.44 -18.01 -9.37
N HIS A 126 -1.02 -18.10 -8.21
CA HIS A 126 -0.58 -17.32 -7.06
C HIS A 126 -0.74 -18.15 -5.79
N ASN A 127 0.20 -18.05 -4.91
CA ASN A 127 0.16 -18.74 -3.63
C ASN A 127 -0.49 -17.85 -2.58
N LEU A 128 -1.79 -17.61 -2.73
CA LEU A 128 -2.56 -16.79 -1.80
C LEU A 128 -2.51 -17.30 -0.36
N PHE A 129 -2.22 -18.59 -0.21
CA PHE A 129 -2.31 -19.24 1.09
C PHE A 129 -0.96 -19.69 1.60
N GLY A 130 0.01 -18.93 1.28
CA GLY A 130 0.97 -19.29 2.11
C GLY A 130 2.30 -19.58 1.81
N ARG A 131 2.68 -18.90 1.00
CA ARG A 131 4.09 -19.19 1.08
C ARG A 131 4.95 -18.14 0.52
#